data_102f886b5d8a614cd53d3ae7acebaba0
#
_entry.id   102f886b5d8a614cd53d3ae7acebaba0
#
_cell.length_a   1.000
_cell.length_b   1.000
_cell.length_c   1.000
_cell.angle_alpha   90.00
_cell.angle_beta   90.00
_cell.angle_gamma   90.00
#
_symmetry.space_group_name_H-M   'P 1'
#
loop_
_entity.id
_entity.type
_entity.pdbx_description
1 polymer ?
#
loop_
_entity_poly.entity_id
_entity_poly.type
_entity_poly.pdbx_seq_one_letter_code
_entity_poly.pdbx_strand_id
1 'polypeptide(L)'
;MLRFLLIFLCLANYTLAQNIFDLARNGTVKQMQAHLKKHPEELHLISEHGASPFLLAAYRGNNEVAKLLLQKGADIHYCYPEGSAIYALIYKNNLELLDMLLQKGVNPNDTCQFEQLGYPLHFALSLQRIEVLQLLLQYNLDLTIQDPQGRSIAQLLALYNNPKLNELIYTHEK
;
A
#
# COMPACT_ATOMS: atom_id res chain seq x y z
N MET A 1 -44.19 12.14 31.48
CA MET A 1 -43.21 11.05 31.21
C MET A 1 -43.00 10.72 29.72
N LEU A 2 -43.97 10.97 28.85
CA LEU A 2 -43.88 10.61 27.41
C LEU A 2 -42.97 11.54 26.57
N ARG A 3 -42.69 12.77 27.00
CA ARG A 3 -41.84 13.74 26.28
C ARG A 3 -40.34 13.52 26.43
N PHE A 4 -39.88 12.82 27.45
CA PHE A 4 -38.46 12.50 27.66
C PHE A 4 -38.00 11.29 26.86
N LEU A 5 -38.92 10.40 26.44
CA LEU A 5 -38.59 9.19 25.67
C LEU A 5 -38.27 9.50 24.20
N LEU A 6 -38.87 10.58 23.65
CA LEU A 6 -38.63 10.99 22.25
C LEU A 6 -37.30 11.71 22.04
N ILE A 7 -36.73 12.33 23.08
CA ILE A 7 -35.43 13.00 22.97
C ILE A 7 -34.27 11.98 23.00
N PHE A 8 -34.46 10.84 23.68
CA PHE A 8 -33.46 9.78 23.74
C PHE A 8 -33.36 8.95 22.44
N LEU A 9 -34.44 8.88 21.66
CA LEU A 9 -34.47 8.19 20.35
C LEU A 9 -33.86 9.03 19.22
N CYS A 10 -33.76 10.35 19.35
CA CYS A 10 -33.06 11.21 18.37
C CYS A 10 -31.55 11.26 18.55
N LEU A 11 -31.00 10.90 19.72
CA LEU A 11 -29.55 10.93 19.98
C LEU A 11 -28.82 9.66 19.52
N ALA A 12 -29.56 8.60 19.14
CA ALA A 12 -28.97 7.32 18.69
C ALA A 12 -28.57 7.29 17.21
N ASN A 13 -28.80 8.36 16.44
CA ASN A 13 -28.50 8.42 15.01
C ASN A 13 -27.45 9.47 14.62
N TYR A 14 -26.69 10.01 15.55
CA TYR A 14 -25.43 10.63 15.21
C TYR A 14 -24.38 9.52 14.97
N THR A 15 -24.58 8.71 13.95
CA THR A 15 -23.46 8.11 13.28
C THR A 15 -22.67 9.30 12.72
N LEU A 16 -21.57 9.68 13.40
CA LEU A 16 -20.57 10.52 12.78
C LEU A 16 -20.39 9.97 11.37
N ALA A 17 -20.74 10.76 10.36
CA ALA A 17 -20.58 10.35 8.97
C ALA A 17 -19.06 10.07 8.81
N GLN A 18 -18.72 8.78 8.82
CA GLN A 18 -17.34 8.36 8.67
C GLN A 18 -16.91 8.81 7.27
N ASN A 19 -15.86 9.63 7.20
CA ASN A 19 -15.31 10.02 5.92
C ASN A 19 -14.64 8.82 5.25
N ILE A 20 -14.41 8.89 3.95
CA ILE A 20 -13.85 7.78 3.17
C ILE A 20 -12.48 7.33 3.72
N PHE A 21 -11.67 8.24 4.26
CA PHE A 21 -10.36 7.92 4.81
C PHE A 21 -10.44 7.11 6.10
N ASP A 22 -11.43 7.38 6.95
CA ASP A 22 -11.68 6.59 8.16
C ASP A 22 -12.21 5.20 7.80
N LEU A 23 -13.10 5.13 6.81
CA LEU A 23 -13.57 3.86 6.26
C LEU A 23 -12.44 3.05 5.63
N ALA A 24 -11.52 3.70 4.94
CA ALA A 24 -10.34 3.03 4.37
C ALA A 24 -9.45 2.42 5.46
N ARG A 25 -9.24 3.16 6.56
CA ARG A 25 -8.39 2.69 7.67
C ARG A 25 -9.02 1.55 8.47
N ASN A 26 -10.32 1.66 8.79
CA ASN A 26 -10.95 0.85 9.84
C ASN A 26 -12.35 0.37 9.48
N GLY A 27 -12.88 0.75 8.32
CA GLY A 27 -14.23 0.40 7.89
C GLY A 27 -14.34 -1.04 7.37
N THR A 28 -15.57 -1.48 7.24
CA THR A 28 -15.90 -2.74 6.56
C THR A 28 -16.19 -2.51 5.08
N VAL A 29 -16.09 -3.58 4.27
CA VAL A 29 -16.48 -3.57 2.85
C VAL A 29 -17.89 -3.02 2.67
N LYS A 30 -18.85 -3.44 3.51
CA LYS A 30 -20.24 -2.99 3.44
C LYS A 30 -20.38 -1.48 3.66
N GLN A 31 -19.64 -0.93 4.64
CA GLN A 31 -19.62 0.51 4.91
C GLN A 31 -19.03 1.29 3.75
N MET A 32 -17.87 0.84 3.24
CA MET A 32 -17.20 1.45 2.10
C MET A 32 -18.08 1.40 0.83
N GLN A 33 -18.74 0.27 0.55
CA GLN A 33 -19.66 0.14 -0.57
C GLN A 33 -20.84 1.10 -0.45
N ALA A 34 -21.44 1.20 0.75
CA ALA A 34 -22.57 2.10 1.01
C ALA A 34 -22.16 3.57 0.86
N HIS A 35 -20.94 3.91 1.29
CA HIS A 35 -20.36 5.25 1.15
C HIS A 35 -20.15 5.61 -0.32
N LEU A 36 -19.41 4.78 -1.07
CA LEU A 36 -19.12 5.01 -2.49
C LEU A 36 -20.36 4.96 -3.39
N LYS A 37 -21.44 4.31 -2.96
CA LYS A 37 -22.73 4.40 -3.67
C LYS A 37 -23.34 5.80 -3.61
N LYS A 38 -23.10 6.56 -2.52
CA LYS A 38 -23.61 7.91 -2.31
C LYS A 38 -22.61 8.98 -2.80
N HIS A 39 -21.32 8.68 -2.69
CA HIS A 39 -20.21 9.59 -2.96
C HIS A 39 -19.16 8.90 -3.84
N PRO A 40 -19.51 8.54 -5.10
CA PRO A 40 -18.56 7.85 -5.99
C PRO A 40 -17.33 8.70 -6.34
N GLU A 41 -17.46 10.01 -6.32
CA GLU A 41 -16.39 10.99 -6.56
C GLU A 41 -15.27 10.92 -5.51
N GLU A 42 -15.58 10.44 -4.31
CA GLU A 42 -14.59 10.36 -3.23
C GLU A 42 -13.58 9.23 -3.39
N LEU A 43 -13.80 8.30 -4.34
CA LEU A 43 -12.86 7.20 -4.63
C LEU A 43 -11.43 7.69 -4.87
N HIS A 44 -11.29 8.86 -5.48
CA HIS A 44 -10.01 9.46 -5.90
C HIS A 44 -9.58 10.65 -5.03
N LEU A 45 -10.25 10.88 -3.90
CA LEU A 45 -9.85 11.96 -3.00
C LEU A 45 -8.45 11.72 -2.45
N ILE A 46 -7.76 12.83 -2.24
CA ILE A 46 -6.44 12.84 -1.57
C ILE A 46 -6.59 13.56 -0.25
N SER A 47 -6.12 12.94 0.82
CA SER A 47 -6.14 13.51 2.16
C SER A 47 -5.15 14.68 2.30
N GLU A 48 -5.25 15.46 3.37
CA GLU A 48 -4.31 16.53 3.71
C GLU A 48 -2.85 16.06 3.78
N HIS A 49 -2.63 14.77 4.06
CA HIS A 49 -1.31 14.13 4.11
C HIS A 49 -0.92 13.46 2.78
N GLY A 50 -1.62 13.75 1.68
CA GLY A 50 -1.30 13.21 0.37
C GLY A 50 -1.75 11.78 0.12
N ALA A 51 -2.47 11.11 1.02
CA ALA A 51 -2.83 9.71 0.88
C ALA A 51 -4.22 9.52 0.25
N SER A 52 -4.34 8.57 -0.70
CA SER A 52 -5.64 8.13 -1.22
C SER A 52 -6.33 7.14 -0.29
N PRO A 53 -7.66 6.91 -0.42
CA PRO A 53 -8.34 5.87 0.32
C PRO A 53 -7.72 4.48 0.13
N PHE A 54 -7.30 4.16 -1.11
CA PHE A 54 -6.63 2.90 -1.41
C PHE A 54 -5.30 2.75 -0.65
N LEU A 55 -4.44 3.76 -0.68
CA LEU A 55 -3.17 3.74 0.06
C LEU A 55 -3.39 3.53 1.55
N LEU A 56 -4.35 4.25 2.13
CA LEU A 56 -4.65 4.13 3.56
C LEU A 56 -5.14 2.73 3.93
N ALA A 57 -6.01 2.13 3.11
CA ALA A 57 -6.46 0.76 3.33
C ALA A 57 -5.29 -0.23 3.24
N ALA A 58 -4.44 -0.11 2.22
CA ALA A 58 -3.25 -0.94 2.03
C ALA A 58 -2.26 -0.80 3.20
N TYR A 59 -1.95 0.44 3.60
CA TYR A 59 -1.05 0.72 4.71
C TYR A 59 -1.58 0.22 6.05
N ARG A 60 -2.89 0.25 6.27
CA ARG A 60 -3.53 -0.25 7.50
C ARG A 60 -3.73 -1.76 7.49
N GLY A 61 -3.52 -2.44 6.36
CA GLY A 61 -3.77 -3.86 6.20
C GLY A 61 -5.27 -4.20 6.12
N ASN A 62 -6.11 -3.21 5.79
CA ASN A 62 -7.53 -3.43 5.53
C ASN A 62 -7.72 -3.98 4.10
N ASN A 63 -7.22 -5.21 3.88
CA ASN A 63 -7.10 -5.82 2.56
C ASN A 63 -8.44 -5.90 1.82
N GLU A 64 -9.52 -6.25 2.52
CA GLU A 64 -10.82 -6.40 1.87
C GLU A 64 -11.38 -5.07 1.36
N VAL A 65 -11.16 -3.98 2.10
CA VAL A 65 -11.50 -2.63 1.64
C VAL A 65 -10.57 -2.20 0.51
N ALA A 66 -9.27 -2.47 0.59
CA ALA A 66 -8.33 -2.18 -0.48
C ALA A 66 -8.71 -2.91 -1.79
N LYS A 67 -9.06 -4.20 -1.73
CA LYS A 67 -9.55 -4.97 -2.88
C LYS A 67 -10.81 -4.36 -3.49
N LEU A 68 -11.76 -3.96 -2.66
CA LEU A 68 -12.97 -3.27 -3.13
C LEU A 68 -12.62 -1.97 -3.86
N LEU A 69 -11.72 -1.15 -3.29
CA LEU A 69 -11.30 0.12 -3.91
C LEU A 69 -10.62 -0.14 -5.26
N LEU A 70 -9.77 -1.18 -5.37
CA LEU A 70 -9.19 -1.62 -6.64
C LEU A 70 -10.23 -2.05 -7.67
N GLN A 71 -11.26 -2.79 -7.24
CA GLN A 71 -12.37 -3.21 -8.11
C GLN A 71 -13.20 -2.01 -8.60
N LYS A 72 -13.27 -0.94 -7.80
CA LYS A 72 -13.94 0.31 -8.14
C LYS A 72 -13.10 1.25 -9.01
N GLY A 73 -11.84 0.90 -9.31
CA GLY A 73 -10.96 1.67 -10.16
C GLY A 73 -10.12 2.71 -9.42
N ALA A 74 -9.81 2.47 -8.15
CA ALA A 74 -8.85 3.32 -7.44
C ALA A 74 -7.53 3.42 -8.20
N ASP A 75 -6.93 4.61 -8.22
CA ASP A 75 -5.63 4.84 -8.85
C ASP A 75 -4.52 4.16 -8.03
N ILE A 76 -3.87 3.18 -8.67
CA ILE A 76 -2.76 2.41 -8.10
C ILE A 76 -1.39 2.97 -8.47
N HIS A 77 -1.34 3.93 -9.39
CA HIS A 77 -0.10 4.54 -9.90
C HIS A 77 0.18 5.90 -9.28
N TYR A 78 -0.71 6.38 -8.41
CA TYR A 78 -0.52 7.67 -7.77
C TYR A 78 0.77 7.69 -6.95
N CYS A 79 1.62 8.69 -7.23
CA CYS A 79 2.90 8.91 -6.56
C CYS A 79 2.75 10.00 -5.50
N TYR A 80 3.13 9.67 -4.28
CA TYR A 80 3.11 10.59 -3.13
C TYR A 80 4.51 11.09 -2.81
N PRO A 81 4.63 12.09 -1.93
CA PRO A 81 5.93 12.43 -1.36
C PRO A 81 6.61 11.25 -0.65
N GLU A 82 5.80 10.32 -0.11
CA GLU A 82 6.27 9.12 0.60
C GLU A 82 6.26 7.87 -0.28
N GLY A 83 6.34 8.01 -1.60
CA GLY A 83 6.35 6.91 -2.55
C GLY A 83 4.96 6.49 -3.04
N SER A 84 4.86 5.40 -3.76
CA SER A 84 3.61 4.81 -4.25
C SER A 84 3.07 3.72 -3.31
N ALA A 85 1.92 3.14 -3.65
CA ALA A 85 1.31 2.09 -2.84
C ALA A 85 2.21 0.84 -2.68
N ILE A 86 3.13 0.58 -3.62
CA ILE A 86 4.06 -0.56 -3.54
C ILE A 86 4.92 -0.48 -2.28
N TYR A 87 5.37 0.71 -1.88
CA TYR A 87 6.18 0.88 -0.66
C TYR A 87 5.40 0.56 0.61
N ALA A 88 4.12 0.98 0.69
CA ALA A 88 3.26 0.63 1.82
C ALA A 88 3.11 -0.88 1.97
N LEU A 89 2.96 -1.60 0.84
CA LEU A 89 2.79 -3.06 0.83
C LEU A 89 4.10 -3.79 1.17
N ILE A 90 5.23 -3.31 0.70
CA ILE A 90 6.57 -3.81 1.09
C ILE A 90 6.78 -3.62 2.59
N TYR A 91 6.52 -2.43 3.12
CA TYR A 91 6.65 -2.13 4.54
C TYR A 91 5.81 -3.07 5.40
N LYS A 92 4.57 -3.30 5.00
CA LYS A 92 3.62 -4.17 5.71
C LYS A 92 3.85 -5.67 5.47
N ASN A 93 4.77 -6.05 4.57
CA ASN A 93 4.93 -7.43 4.10
C ASN A 93 3.60 -8.02 3.56
N ASN A 94 2.83 -7.19 2.87
CA ASN A 94 1.50 -7.57 2.39
C ASN A 94 1.60 -8.19 0.99
N LEU A 95 1.98 -9.46 0.94
CA LEU A 95 2.23 -10.18 -0.30
C LEU A 95 0.97 -10.29 -1.17
N GLU A 96 -0.19 -10.46 -0.56
CA GLU A 96 -1.46 -10.62 -1.28
C GLU A 96 -1.80 -9.39 -2.12
N LEU A 97 -1.82 -8.20 -1.52
CA LEU A 97 -2.11 -6.97 -2.25
C LEU A 97 -0.96 -6.57 -3.18
N LEU A 98 0.29 -6.86 -2.81
CA LEU A 98 1.45 -6.59 -3.65
C LEU A 98 1.36 -7.39 -4.95
N ASP A 99 1.09 -8.71 -4.87
CA ASP A 99 0.90 -9.56 -6.04
C ASP A 99 -0.26 -9.06 -6.92
N MET A 100 -1.39 -8.69 -6.32
CA MET A 100 -2.52 -8.10 -7.06
C MET A 100 -2.15 -6.82 -7.81
N LEU A 101 -1.31 -5.93 -7.22
CA LEU A 101 -0.85 -4.72 -7.90
C LEU A 101 0.07 -5.04 -9.06
N LEU A 102 1.03 -5.95 -8.86
CA LEU A 102 1.96 -6.39 -9.90
C LEU A 102 1.23 -7.05 -11.08
N GLN A 103 0.23 -7.91 -10.80
CA GLN A 103 -0.66 -8.50 -11.82
C GLN A 103 -1.47 -7.44 -12.59
N LYS A 104 -1.78 -6.30 -11.97
CA LYS A 104 -2.45 -5.15 -12.62
C LYS A 104 -1.50 -4.22 -13.36
N GLY A 105 -0.22 -4.56 -13.45
CA GLY A 105 0.78 -3.83 -14.22
C GLY A 105 1.50 -2.73 -13.45
N VAL A 106 1.43 -2.71 -12.12
CA VAL A 106 2.33 -1.83 -11.33
C VAL A 106 3.76 -2.29 -11.57
N ASN A 107 4.63 -1.35 -11.93
CA ASN A 107 6.03 -1.64 -12.22
C ASN A 107 6.79 -1.93 -10.92
N PRO A 108 7.43 -3.11 -10.77
CA PRO A 108 8.28 -3.41 -9.61
C PRO A 108 9.51 -2.50 -9.52
N ASN A 109 9.90 -1.87 -10.66
CA ASN A 109 10.98 -0.91 -10.77
C ASN A 109 10.45 0.53 -10.72
N ASP A 110 9.38 0.77 -9.94
CA ASP A 110 8.70 2.05 -9.83
C ASP A 110 9.69 3.18 -9.56
N THR A 111 9.58 4.24 -10.36
CA THR A 111 10.41 5.44 -10.24
C THR A 111 9.83 6.48 -9.28
N CYS A 112 8.66 6.23 -8.73
CA CYS A 112 8.10 7.02 -7.64
C CYS A 112 8.97 6.80 -6.39
N GLN A 113 9.97 7.64 -6.24
CA GLN A 113 10.97 7.48 -5.19
C GLN A 113 10.41 7.91 -3.83
N PHE A 114 10.68 7.09 -2.84
CA PHE A 114 10.52 7.47 -1.45
C PHE A 114 11.83 8.14 -1.00
N GLU A 115 12.01 9.42 -1.36
CA GLU A 115 13.17 10.27 -1.06
C GLU A 115 14.52 9.52 -0.92
N GLN A 116 14.90 9.12 0.31
CA GLN A 116 16.20 8.51 0.60
C GLN A 116 16.19 6.97 0.51
N LEU A 117 15.04 6.34 0.31
CA LEU A 117 14.92 4.87 0.30
C LEU A 117 15.14 4.25 -1.09
N GLY A 118 15.15 5.10 -2.13
CA GLY A 118 15.36 4.65 -3.51
C GLY A 118 14.18 3.85 -4.08
N TYR A 119 14.48 2.83 -4.85
CA TYR A 119 13.51 1.99 -5.54
C TYR A 119 12.90 0.91 -4.63
N PRO A 120 11.77 0.29 -5.01
CA PRO A 120 11.15 -0.82 -4.25
C PRO A 120 12.13 -1.94 -3.88
N LEU A 121 13.06 -2.28 -4.79
CA LEU A 121 14.15 -3.23 -4.53
C LEU A 121 14.97 -2.85 -3.29
N HIS A 122 15.48 -1.61 -3.24
CA HIS A 122 16.33 -1.15 -2.15
C HIS A 122 15.57 -1.09 -0.83
N PHE A 123 14.30 -0.67 -0.90
CA PHE A 123 13.43 -0.65 0.26
C PHE A 123 13.17 -2.05 0.81
N ALA A 124 12.85 -3.00 -0.06
CA ALA A 124 12.66 -4.40 0.34
C ALA A 124 13.95 -5.02 0.92
N LEU A 125 15.12 -4.72 0.34
CA LEU A 125 16.42 -5.14 0.86
C LEU A 125 16.70 -4.53 2.24
N SER A 126 16.49 -3.23 2.42
CA SER A 126 16.74 -2.54 3.70
C SER A 126 15.89 -3.11 4.84
N LEU A 127 14.68 -3.53 4.55
CA LEU A 127 13.77 -4.18 5.48
C LEU A 127 13.98 -5.71 5.56
N GLN A 128 14.90 -6.26 4.76
CA GLN A 128 15.19 -7.69 4.65
C GLN A 128 13.93 -8.55 4.40
N ARG A 129 13.04 -8.05 3.53
CA ARG A 129 11.76 -8.69 3.18
C ARG A 129 11.96 -9.77 2.11
N ILE A 130 12.39 -10.95 2.53
CA ILE A 130 12.75 -12.05 1.62
C ILE A 130 11.57 -12.46 0.74
N GLU A 131 10.39 -12.66 1.32
CA GLU A 131 9.19 -13.08 0.58
C GLU A 131 8.73 -12.01 -0.40
N VAL A 132 8.86 -10.71 -0.04
CA VAL A 132 8.61 -9.59 -0.95
C VAL A 132 9.58 -9.62 -2.13
N LEU A 133 10.88 -9.79 -1.86
CA LEU A 133 11.89 -9.87 -2.93
C LEU A 133 11.65 -11.06 -3.85
N GLN A 134 11.30 -12.22 -3.30
CA GLN A 134 10.92 -13.40 -4.08
C GLN A 134 9.74 -13.10 -5.01
N LEU A 135 8.75 -12.36 -4.53
CA LEU A 135 7.60 -11.96 -5.33
C LEU A 135 8.00 -10.96 -6.42
N LEU A 136 8.74 -9.88 -6.07
CA LEU A 136 9.17 -8.86 -7.01
C LEU A 136 10.02 -9.45 -8.16
N LEU A 137 10.90 -10.42 -7.86
CA LEU A 137 11.73 -11.11 -8.83
C LEU A 137 10.92 -11.89 -9.89
N GLN A 138 9.69 -12.29 -9.59
CA GLN A 138 8.80 -12.93 -10.57
C GLN A 138 8.26 -11.92 -11.61
N TYR A 139 8.41 -10.62 -11.37
CA TYR A 139 7.87 -9.53 -12.20
C TYR A 139 8.96 -8.65 -12.84
N ASN A 140 10.08 -9.24 -13.26
CA ASN A 140 11.19 -8.56 -13.94
C ASN A 140 11.81 -7.41 -13.12
N LEU A 141 12.12 -7.68 -11.85
CA LEU A 141 12.84 -6.73 -11.01
C LEU A 141 14.24 -6.49 -11.57
N ASP A 142 14.59 -5.21 -11.77
CA ASP A 142 15.90 -4.82 -12.26
C ASP A 142 16.93 -4.79 -11.11
N LEU A 143 17.84 -5.74 -11.13
CA LEU A 143 18.90 -5.88 -10.13
C LEU A 143 20.12 -4.98 -10.42
N THR A 144 20.14 -4.27 -11.54
CA THR A 144 21.28 -3.40 -11.92
C THR A 144 21.15 -1.99 -11.38
N ILE A 145 19.97 -1.60 -10.91
CA ILE A 145 19.72 -0.27 -10.39
C ILE A 145 20.53 -0.04 -9.11
N GLN A 146 21.24 1.09 -9.07
CA GLN A 146 21.94 1.54 -7.86
C GLN A 146 20.99 2.26 -6.92
N ASP A 147 21.28 2.18 -5.61
CA ASP A 147 20.54 2.94 -4.62
C ASP A 147 20.85 4.45 -4.68
N PRO A 148 20.15 5.31 -3.92
CA PRO A 148 20.41 6.76 -3.93
C PRO A 148 21.82 7.18 -3.51
N GLN A 149 22.59 6.28 -2.89
CA GLN A 149 23.99 6.49 -2.52
C GLN A 149 24.96 5.92 -3.56
N GLY A 150 24.47 5.45 -4.72
CA GLY A 150 25.28 4.87 -5.79
C GLY A 150 25.78 3.46 -5.49
N ARG A 151 25.23 2.76 -4.50
CA ARG A 151 25.66 1.40 -4.15
C ARG A 151 24.95 0.37 -5.01
N SER A 152 25.72 -0.57 -5.52
CA SER A 152 25.21 -1.74 -6.22
C SER A 152 24.54 -2.72 -5.26
N ILE A 153 23.75 -3.65 -5.80
CA ILE A 153 23.13 -4.72 -5.03
C ILE A 153 24.15 -5.56 -4.27
N ALA A 154 25.30 -5.86 -4.89
CA ALA A 154 26.38 -6.62 -4.25
C ALA A 154 26.94 -5.90 -3.01
N GLN A 155 27.08 -4.57 -3.08
CA GLN A 155 27.50 -3.76 -1.93
C GLN A 155 26.45 -3.74 -0.82
N LEU A 156 25.16 -3.68 -1.17
CA LEU A 156 24.06 -3.74 -0.20
C LEU A 156 23.98 -5.12 0.46
N LEU A 157 24.12 -6.21 -0.29
CA LEU A 157 24.14 -7.56 0.26
C LEU A 157 25.30 -7.78 1.24
N ALA A 158 26.49 -7.25 0.90
CA ALA A 158 27.63 -7.28 1.81
C ALA A 158 27.36 -6.48 3.10
N LEU A 159 26.70 -5.32 2.99
CA LEU A 159 26.33 -4.48 4.12
C LEU A 159 25.31 -5.15 5.06
N TYR A 160 24.28 -5.77 4.49
CA TYR A 160 23.22 -6.42 5.29
C TYR A 160 23.66 -7.77 5.85
N ASN A 161 24.67 -8.40 5.25
CA ASN A 161 25.28 -9.66 5.69
C ASN A 161 24.22 -10.76 6.02
N ASN A 162 23.22 -10.90 5.16
CA ASN A 162 22.15 -11.87 5.31
C ASN A 162 22.30 -13.01 4.29
N PRO A 163 22.68 -14.25 4.72
CA PRO A 163 22.90 -15.35 3.80
C PRO A 163 21.70 -15.69 2.90
N LYS A 164 20.47 -15.58 3.45
CA LYS A 164 19.26 -15.86 2.69
C LYS A 164 19.00 -14.83 1.58
N LEU A 165 19.32 -13.55 1.82
CA LEU A 165 19.26 -12.53 0.79
C LEU A 165 20.31 -12.78 -0.31
N ASN A 166 21.51 -13.15 0.09
CA ASN A 166 22.59 -13.48 -0.85
C ASN A 166 22.19 -14.65 -1.75
N GLU A 167 21.71 -15.75 -1.16
CA GLU A 167 21.25 -16.93 -1.89
C GLU A 167 20.14 -16.56 -2.87
N LEU A 168 19.12 -15.81 -2.43
CA LEU A 168 18.00 -15.40 -3.26
C LEU A 168 18.47 -14.61 -4.49
N ILE A 169 19.28 -13.58 -4.30
CA ILE A 169 19.70 -12.69 -5.40
C ILE A 169 20.64 -13.42 -6.35
N TYR A 170 21.68 -14.11 -5.87
CA TYR A 170 22.66 -14.81 -6.73
C TYR A 170 22.05 -15.98 -7.52
N THR A 171 20.94 -16.55 -7.07
CA THR A 171 20.23 -17.57 -7.86
C THR A 171 19.43 -16.99 -9.02
N HIS A 172 19.08 -15.70 -8.99
CA HIS A 172 18.34 -15.01 -10.04
C HIS A 172 19.26 -14.28 -11.05
N GLU A 173 20.53 -14.07 -10.74
CA GLU A 173 21.52 -13.50 -11.68
C GLU A 173 22.06 -14.52 -12.71
N LYS A 174 21.67 -15.78 -12.61
CA LYS A 174 22.06 -16.86 -13.53
C LYS A 174 21.00 -17.12 -14.60
#